data_7d0634da0513717c6c40f2fce3c16cb1
#
_entry.id   7d0634da0513717c6c40f2fce3c16cb1
#
_cell.length_a   1.000
_cell.length_b   1.000
_cell.length_c   1.000
_cell.angle_alpha   90.00
_cell.angle_beta   90.00
_cell.angle_gamma   90.00
#
_symmetry.space_group_name_H-M   'P 1'
#
loop_
_entity.id
_entity.type
_entity.pdbx_description
1 polymer ?
#
loop_
_entity_poly.entity_id
_entity_poly.type
_entity_poly.pdbx_seq_one_letter_code
_entity_poly.pdbx_strand_id
1 'polypeptide(L)'
;RDHRKIGKEMDLFMFSDTVGKGLPMWLPKGTALRNRLQDFLRRIQARYDYQEVMCPPIGNKLLYITSGHYAKYGKDSFQPIHTPEEGEEYFLKPMNCPHHCMIYKNSPRSYKELPLRLAEFGTVCRYEQSGELHGLTRVRSFTQDDAHIFCRPDQVKDEFLRVMDIISIVFQSMNFENFEAQISLRDKENRTKYIGSDENWERAERAIVEACEEKGLKAKVEYGEAAFYGPKLDFMVKDAIGRRWQLGTIQVDYNLPERFELEYVGEDNQKHRPVMIHRAPFGSMERFVAVLI
;
A
#
# COMPACT_ATOMS: atom_id res chain seq x y z
N ARG A 1 -12.48 -4.39 25.33
CA ARG A 1 -13.37 -4.59 24.16
C ARG A 1 -12.52 -5.11 23.01
N ASP A 2 -12.85 -6.30 22.49
CA ASP A 2 -12.12 -6.95 21.39
C ASP A 2 -12.99 -6.87 20.14
N HIS A 3 -12.42 -6.43 19.02
CA HIS A 3 -13.14 -6.31 17.74
C HIS A 3 -13.78 -7.63 17.29
N ARG A 4 -13.20 -8.77 17.64
CA ARG A 4 -13.74 -10.11 17.31
C ARG A 4 -15.08 -10.35 18.02
N LYS A 5 -15.20 -9.91 19.27
CA LYS A 5 -16.42 -10.02 20.04
C LYS A 5 -17.49 -9.07 19.53
N ILE A 6 -17.12 -7.79 19.35
CA ILE A 6 -18.04 -6.77 18.84
C ILE A 6 -18.53 -7.13 17.43
N GLY A 7 -17.63 -7.57 16.56
CA GLY A 7 -17.97 -7.98 15.20
C GLY A 7 -18.99 -9.12 15.17
N LYS A 8 -18.88 -10.08 16.09
CA LYS A 8 -19.84 -11.16 16.21
C LYS A 8 -21.18 -10.68 16.78
N GLU A 9 -21.16 -9.89 17.85
CA GLU A 9 -22.38 -9.36 18.49
C GLU A 9 -23.18 -8.45 17.55
N MET A 10 -22.50 -7.70 16.68
CA MET A 10 -23.12 -6.77 15.73
C MET A 10 -23.33 -7.38 14.34
N ASP A 11 -22.99 -8.63 14.12
CA ASP A 11 -23.07 -9.30 12.81
C ASP A 11 -22.32 -8.54 11.70
N LEU A 12 -21.07 -8.16 11.94
CA LEU A 12 -20.29 -7.38 10.98
C LEU A 12 -19.51 -8.27 10.00
N PHE A 13 -18.92 -9.35 10.49
CA PHE A 13 -18.11 -10.27 9.68
C PHE A 13 -18.09 -11.66 10.31
N MET A 14 -17.65 -12.63 9.50
CA MET A 14 -17.49 -14.00 9.96
C MET A 14 -16.30 -14.69 9.30
N PHE A 15 -15.83 -15.75 9.93
CA PHE A 15 -14.86 -16.69 9.37
C PHE A 15 -15.48 -18.10 9.35
N SER A 16 -15.04 -18.91 8.39
CA SER A 16 -15.44 -20.32 8.29
C SER A 16 -14.24 -21.17 7.89
N ASP A 17 -14.02 -22.27 8.59
CA ASP A 17 -12.95 -23.20 8.22
C ASP A 17 -13.17 -23.84 6.85
N THR A 18 -14.43 -23.94 6.43
CA THR A 18 -14.78 -24.44 5.08
C THR A 18 -14.34 -23.49 3.99
N VAL A 19 -14.40 -22.16 4.23
CA VAL A 19 -13.89 -21.16 3.30
C VAL A 19 -12.37 -21.07 3.37
N GLY A 20 -11.83 -21.09 4.57
CA GLY A 20 -10.39 -21.03 4.81
C GLY A 20 -10.03 -20.08 5.94
N LYS A 21 -8.96 -20.40 6.64
CA LYS A 21 -8.45 -19.56 7.74
C LYS A 21 -7.94 -18.23 7.20
N GLY A 22 -8.23 -17.15 7.92
CA GLY A 22 -7.77 -15.81 7.57
C GLY A 22 -8.46 -15.21 6.34
N LEU A 23 -9.61 -15.75 5.94
CA LEU A 23 -10.41 -15.26 4.82
C LEU A 23 -11.74 -14.71 5.35
N PRO A 24 -11.79 -13.41 5.71
CA PRO A 24 -12.99 -12.83 6.29
C PRO A 24 -14.11 -12.68 5.25
N MET A 25 -15.32 -12.95 5.68
CA MET A 25 -16.55 -12.65 4.93
C MET A 25 -17.27 -11.51 5.62
N TRP A 26 -17.58 -10.47 4.87
CA TRP A 26 -18.32 -9.33 5.38
C TRP A 26 -19.81 -9.59 5.30
N LEU A 27 -20.48 -9.50 6.46
CA LEU A 27 -21.92 -9.61 6.55
C LEU A 27 -22.59 -8.27 6.13
N PRO A 28 -23.91 -8.22 5.95
CA PRO A 28 -24.55 -7.00 5.42
C PRO A 28 -24.23 -5.71 6.17
N LYS A 29 -24.25 -5.73 7.50
CA LYS A 29 -23.91 -4.55 8.31
C LYS A 29 -22.45 -4.15 8.17
N GLY A 30 -21.55 -5.12 8.18
CA GLY A 30 -20.11 -4.88 7.99
C GLY A 30 -19.81 -4.36 6.60
N THR A 31 -20.47 -4.90 5.58
CA THR A 31 -20.36 -4.43 4.19
C THR A 31 -20.83 -2.97 4.08
N ALA A 32 -21.93 -2.62 4.74
CA ALA A 32 -22.41 -1.24 4.75
C ALA A 32 -21.42 -0.28 5.41
N LEU A 33 -20.82 -0.68 6.53
CA LEU A 33 -19.76 0.10 7.20
C LEU A 33 -18.57 0.31 6.27
N ARG A 34 -18.09 -0.78 5.69
CA ARG A 34 -16.97 -0.75 4.75
C ARG A 34 -17.24 0.15 3.54
N ASN A 35 -18.42 0.05 2.95
CA ASN A 35 -18.80 0.87 1.79
C ASN A 35 -18.82 2.37 2.17
N ARG A 36 -19.29 2.73 3.36
CA ARG A 36 -19.26 4.12 3.83
C ARG A 36 -17.85 4.65 3.98
N LEU A 37 -16.94 3.85 4.50
CA LEU A 37 -15.53 4.22 4.61
C LEU A 37 -14.88 4.41 3.24
N GLN A 38 -15.16 3.51 2.30
CA GLN A 38 -14.65 3.62 0.93
C GLN A 38 -15.22 4.85 0.21
N ASP A 39 -16.52 5.12 0.34
CA ASP A 39 -17.14 6.29 -0.27
C ASP A 39 -16.62 7.60 0.31
N PHE A 40 -16.35 7.62 1.61
CA PHE A 40 -15.71 8.75 2.27
C PHE A 40 -14.34 9.06 1.65
N LEU A 41 -13.51 8.04 1.48
CA LEU A 41 -12.18 8.22 0.88
C LEU A 41 -12.28 8.58 -0.62
N ARG A 42 -13.23 8.01 -1.35
CA ARG A 42 -13.47 8.39 -2.76
C ARG A 42 -13.77 9.87 -2.92
N ARG A 43 -14.57 10.44 -2.02
CA ARG A 43 -14.86 11.89 -2.04
C ARG A 43 -13.61 12.72 -1.80
N ILE A 44 -12.75 12.32 -0.88
CA ILE A 44 -11.48 12.98 -0.64
C ILE A 44 -10.58 12.86 -1.87
N GLN A 45 -10.44 11.67 -2.41
CA GLN A 45 -9.61 11.39 -3.59
C GLN A 45 -10.04 12.23 -4.80
N ALA A 46 -11.36 12.37 -5.02
CA ALA A 46 -11.87 13.20 -6.11
C ALA A 46 -11.44 14.67 -5.98
N ARG A 47 -11.39 15.21 -4.75
CA ARG A 47 -10.93 16.59 -4.49
C ARG A 47 -9.42 16.76 -4.71
N TYR A 48 -8.67 15.68 -4.59
CA TYR A 48 -7.20 15.67 -4.75
C TYR A 48 -6.76 15.14 -6.12
N ASP A 49 -7.66 15.08 -7.09
CA ASP A 49 -7.41 14.72 -8.49
C ASP A 49 -6.88 13.29 -8.68
N TYR A 50 -7.42 12.34 -7.93
CA TYR A 50 -7.16 10.92 -8.15
C TYR A 50 -8.13 10.35 -9.18
N GLN A 51 -7.62 9.43 -9.99
CA GLN A 51 -8.40 8.63 -10.92
C GLN A 51 -8.52 7.20 -10.38
N GLU A 52 -9.74 6.69 -10.30
CA GLU A 52 -9.98 5.33 -9.79
C GLU A 52 -9.82 4.32 -10.91
N VAL A 53 -9.12 3.24 -10.63
CA VAL A 53 -8.90 2.10 -11.53
C VAL A 53 -9.33 0.81 -10.85
N MET A 54 -9.45 -0.26 -11.63
CA MET A 54 -9.78 -1.58 -11.13
C MET A 54 -8.93 -2.62 -11.85
N CYS A 55 -8.21 -3.44 -11.09
CA CYS A 55 -7.29 -4.44 -11.61
C CYS A 55 -7.77 -5.85 -11.24
N PRO A 56 -7.40 -6.88 -12.03
CA PRO A 56 -7.73 -8.25 -11.70
C PRO A 56 -7.01 -8.74 -10.43
N PRO A 57 -7.54 -9.77 -9.74
CA PRO A 57 -6.96 -10.28 -8.50
C PRO A 57 -5.74 -11.17 -8.69
N ILE A 58 -5.39 -11.50 -9.92
CA ILE A 58 -4.25 -12.35 -10.27
C ILE A 58 -3.35 -11.64 -11.28
N GLY A 59 -2.11 -12.10 -11.38
CA GLY A 59 -1.16 -11.63 -12.39
C GLY A 59 -0.24 -12.74 -12.82
N ASN A 60 0.28 -12.62 -14.05
CA ASN A 60 1.24 -13.56 -14.60
C ASN A 60 2.57 -13.46 -13.83
N LYS A 61 3.28 -14.57 -13.73
CA LYS A 61 4.61 -14.66 -13.09
C LYS A 61 5.57 -13.56 -13.58
N LEU A 62 5.56 -13.25 -14.88
CA LEU A 62 6.45 -12.24 -15.46
C LEU A 62 6.28 -10.87 -14.79
N LEU A 63 5.05 -10.49 -14.47
CA LEU A 63 4.75 -9.22 -13.76
C LEU A 63 5.53 -9.14 -12.44
N TYR A 64 5.53 -10.22 -11.67
CA TYR A 64 6.15 -10.26 -10.34
C TYR A 64 7.66 -10.51 -10.38
N ILE A 65 8.17 -11.15 -11.43
CA ILE A 65 9.61 -11.21 -11.71
C ILE A 65 10.11 -9.79 -12.00
N THR A 66 9.43 -9.06 -12.87
CA THR A 66 9.80 -7.69 -13.24
C THR A 66 9.79 -6.76 -12.02
N SER A 67 8.78 -6.85 -11.17
CA SER A 67 8.67 -6.01 -9.97
C SER A 67 9.65 -6.39 -8.85
N GLY A 68 10.19 -7.61 -8.88
CA GLY A 68 11.03 -8.15 -7.81
C GLY A 68 10.26 -8.84 -6.69
N HIS A 69 8.93 -8.86 -6.73
CA HIS A 69 8.11 -9.52 -5.71
C HIS A 69 8.36 -11.03 -5.65
N TYR A 70 8.49 -11.66 -6.81
CA TYR A 70 8.69 -13.12 -6.92
C TYR A 70 9.90 -13.61 -6.11
N ALA A 71 11.01 -12.89 -6.18
CA ALA A 71 12.24 -13.26 -5.49
C ALA A 71 12.22 -12.98 -3.98
N LYS A 72 11.37 -12.03 -3.53
CA LYS A 72 11.37 -11.52 -2.15
C LYS A 72 10.24 -12.08 -1.27
N TYR A 73 9.16 -12.57 -1.86
CA TYR A 73 7.95 -13.00 -1.13
C TYR A 73 7.69 -14.49 -1.14
N GLY A 74 8.65 -15.33 -1.50
CA GLY A 74 8.46 -16.77 -1.72
C GLY A 74 7.76 -17.54 -0.60
N LYS A 75 7.96 -17.16 0.67
CA LYS A 75 7.36 -17.85 1.82
C LYS A 75 5.97 -17.29 2.20
N ASP A 76 5.74 -16.03 1.94
CA ASP A 76 4.52 -15.31 2.34
C ASP A 76 3.55 -15.14 1.18
N SER A 77 3.76 -15.86 0.11
CA SER A 77 2.90 -15.90 -1.07
C SER A 77 2.18 -17.23 -1.16
N PHE A 78 0.94 -17.20 -1.64
CA PHE A 78 0.28 -18.42 -2.08
C PHE A 78 1.09 -19.05 -3.20
N GLN A 79 1.06 -20.38 -3.29
CA GLN A 79 1.74 -21.09 -4.35
C GLN A 79 1.20 -20.69 -5.73
N PRO A 80 2.01 -20.81 -6.80
CA PRO A 80 1.55 -20.47 -8.14
C PRO A 80 0.31 -21.23 -8.57
N ILE A 81 -0.55 -20.55 -9.32
CA ILE A 81 -1.69 -21.17 -10.00
C ILE A 81 -1.21 -21.63 -11.36
N HIS A 82 -1.34 -22.93 -11.63
CA HIS A 82 -1.01 -23.52 -12.91
C HIS A 82 -2.24 -23.54 -13.82
N THR A 83 -2.00 -23.32 -15.12
CA THR A 83 -3.04 -23.39 -16.15
C THR A 83 -2.86 -24.67 -16.99
N PRO A 84 -3.81 -25.00 -17.88
CA PRO A 84 -3.61 -26.10 -18.82
C PRO A 84 -2.40 -25.94 -19.76
N GLU A 85 -1.90 -24.73 -19.92
CA GLU A 85 -0.70 -24.47 -20.72
C GLU A 85 0.56 -24.77 -19.91
N GLU A 86 1.44 -25.60 -20.47
CA GLU A 86 2.69 -25.99 -19.83
C GLU A 86 3.59 -24.77 -19.61
N GLY A 87 4.09 -24.62 -18.36
CA GLY A 87 5.00 -23.53 -18.00
C GLY A 87 4.34 -22.20 -17.70
N GLU A 88 3.02 -22.07 -17.86
CA GLU A 88 2.29 -20.86 -17.51
C GLU A 88 1.94 -20.87 -16.03
N GLU A 89 2.32 -19.81 -15.34
CA GLU A 89 2.05 -19.64 -13.91
C GLU A 89 1.45 -18.26 -13.63
N TYR A 90 0.42 -18.24 -12.78
CA TYR A 90 -0.19 -17.03 -12.24
C TYR A 90 -0.09 -17.02 -10.73
N PHE A 91 -0.17 -15.82 -10.16
CA PHE A 91 -0.15 -15.63 -8.72
C PHE A 91 -1.36 -14.84 -8.27
N LEU A 92 -1.89 -15.16 -7.09
CA LEU A 92 -2.78 -14.27 -6.38
C LEU A 92 -2.01 -12.98 -6.07
N LYS A 93 -2.61 -11.87 -6.35
CA LYS A 93 -1.98 -10.55 -6.22
C LYS A 93 -1.53 -10.27 -4.78
N PRO A 94 -0.21 -10.17 -4.51
CA PRO A 94 0.29 -9.86 -3.17
C PRO A 94 0.36 -8.36 -2.90
N MET A 95 0.38 -7.54 -3.96
CA MET A 95 0.42 -6.08 -3.94
C MET A 95 -0.21 -5.51 -5.21
N ASN A 96 -0.70 -4.27 -5.12
CA ASN A 96 -1.37 -3.59 -6.24
C ASN A 96 -0.42 -2.83 -7.18
N CYS A 97 0.78 -2.48 -6.71
CA CYS A 97 1.68 -1.60 -7.43
C CYS A 97 2.11 -2.09 -8.82
N PRO A 98 2.40 -3.39 -9.06
CA PRO A 98 2.80 -3.82 -10.39
C PRO A 98 1.74 -3.59 -11.46
N HIS A 99 0.47 -3.80 -11.13
CA HIS A 99 -0.64 -3.55 -12.06
C HIS A 99 -0.74 -2.07 -12.43
N HIS A 100 -0.57 -1.17 -11.46
CA HIS A 100 -0.62 0.27 -11.71
C HIS A 100 0.55 0.73 -12.58
N CYS A 101 1.73 0.14 -12.44
CA CYS A 101 2.85 0.39 -13.34
C CYS A 101 2.51 0.04 -14.80
N MET A 102 1.79 -1.07 -15.01
CA MET A 102 1.36 -1.46 -16.34
C MET A 102 0.29 -0.53 -16.92
N ILE A 103 -0.59 0.01 -16.07
CA ILE A 103 -1.55 1.05 -16.50
C ILE A 103 -0.79 2.31 -16.95
N TYR A 104 0.22 2.74 -16.18
CA TYR A 104 1.05 3.86 -16.57
C TYR A 104 1.70 3.64 -17.95
N LYS A 105 2.20 2.43 -18.21
CA LYS A 105 2.87 2.07 -19.48
C LYS A 105 1.92 1.94 -20.66
N ASN A 106 0.62 1.93 -20.43
CA ASN A 106 -0.37 1.69 -21.50
C ASN A 106 -0.33 2.74 -22.62
N SER A 107 0.19 3.94 -22.34
CA SER A 107 0.34 5.00 -23.33
C SER A 107 1.61 5.83 -23.06
N PRO A 108 2.16 6.51 -24.08
CA PRO A 108 3.24 7.48 -23.88
C PRO A 108 2.79 8.58 -22.92
N ARG A 109 3.69 9.05 -22.06
CA ARG A 109 3.42 10.08 -21.08
C ARG A 109 4.24 11.33 -21.33
N SER A 110 3.59 12.48 -21.12
CA SER A 110 4.22 13.80 -21.15
C SER A 110 4.35 14.35 -19.73
N TYR A 111 5.37 15.19 -19.51
CA TYR A 111 5.53 15.91 -18.24
C TYR A 111 4.27 16.70 -17.82
N LYS A 112 3.45 17.11 -18.79
CA LYS A 112 2.19 17.83 -18.54
C LYS A 112 1.11 16.98 -17.89
N GLU A 113 1.19 15.65 -18.04
CA GLU A 113 0.24 14.71 -17.44
C GLU A 113 0.60 14.34 -16.00
N LEU A 114 1.80 14.72 -15.55
CA LEU A 114 2.28 14.39 -14.21
C LEU A 114 2.04 15.54 -13.22
N PRO A 115 1.62 15.27 -11.98
CA PRO A 115 1.49 13.92 -11.40
C PRO A 115 0.25 13.18 -11.92
N LEU A 116 0.41 11.88 -12.17
CA LEU A 116 -0.69 10.97 -12.45
C LEU A 116 -0.98 10.17 -11.19
N ARG A 117 -2.22 10.21 -10.72
CA ARG A 117 -2.64 9.59 -9.45
C ARG A 117 -3.69 8.53 -9.73
N LEU A 118 -3.31 7.26 -9.53
CA LEU A 118 -4.18 6.10 -9.75
C LEU A 118 -4.55 5.50 -8.39
N ALA A 119 -5.84 5.39 -8.10
CA ALA A 119 -6.35 4.86 -6.83
C ALA A 119 -7.21 3.62 -7.06
N GLU A 120 -7.15 2.69 -6.10
CA GLU A 120 -7.92 1.45 -6.16
C GLU A 120 -8.18 0.93 -4.75
N PHE A 121 -9.39 0.41 -4.51
CA PHE A 121 -9.62 -0.47 -3.38
C PHE A 121 -9.29 -1.89 -3.85
N GLY A 122 -8.02 -2.22 -3.77
CA GLY A 122 -7.47 -3.45 -4.34
C GLY A 122 -7.35 -4.56 -3.32
N THR A 123 -7.91 -5.72 -3.65
CA THR A 123 -7.80 -6.91 -2.81
C THR A 123 -6.48 -7.61 -3.09
N VAL A 124 -5.74 -7.89 -2.04
CA VAL A 124 -4.47 -8.62 -2.07
C VAL A 124 -4.54 -9.85 -1.18
N CYS A 125 -3.76 -10.86 -1.54
CA CYS A 125 -3.70 -12.12 -0.82
C CYS A 125 -2.26 -12.41 -0.43
N ARG A 126 -2.06 -12.74 0.86
CA ARG A 126 -0.74 -13.10 1.40
C ARG A 126 -0.90 -14.33 2.28
N TYR A 127 0.04 -15.25 2.17
CA TYR A 127 0.02 -16.44 2.98
C TYR A 127 0.64 -16.18 4.36
N GLU A 128 -0.18 -15.72 5.29
CA GLU A 128 0.20 -15.59 6.69
C GLU A 128 0.12 -16.96 7.37
N GLN A 129 1.09 -17.28 8.23
CA GLN A 129 1.08 -18.53 8.98
C GLN A 129 -0.12 -18.56 9.93
N SER A 130 -0.70 -19.76 10.15
CA SER A 130 -1.91 -19.91 10.96
C SER A 130 -1.80 -19.33 12.37
N GLY A 131 -0.62 -19.42 12.99
CA GLY A 131 -0.37 -18.87 14.32
C GLY A 131 -0.32 -17.35 14.41
N GLU A 132 -0.19 -16.68 13.27
CA GLU A 132 -0.13 -15.21 13.19
C GLU A 132 -1.48 -14.57 12.90
N LEU A 133 -2.47 -15.37 12.49
CA LEU A 133 -3.81 -14.88 12.17
C LEU A 133 -4.53 -14.37 13.42
N HIS A 134 -5.17 -13.20 13.31
CA HIS A 134 -5.85 -12.57 14.43
C HIS A 134 -7.03 -11.72 13.97
N GLY A 135 -8.24 -12.27 13.98
CA GLY A 135 -9.46 -11.55 13.58
C GLY A 135 -9.29 -10.84 12.26
N LEU A 136 -9.68 -9.56 12.20
CA LEU A 136 -9.49 -8.71 11.03
C LEU A 136 -8.12 -8.02 10.98
N THR A 137 -7.33 -8.08 12.04
CA THR A 137 -6.03 -7.37 12.10
C THR A 137 -4.92 -8.10 11.35
N ARG A 138 -4.99 -9.43 11.27
CA ARG A 138 -4.07 -10.26 10.48
C ARG A 138 -4.84 -11.33 9.73
N VAL A 139 -4.96 -11.14 8.43
CA VAL A 139 -5.76 -11.96 7.52
C VAL A 139 -4.93 -12.37 6.30
N ARG A 140 -5.43 -13.32 5.52
CA ARG A 140 -4.79 -13.79 4.27
C ARG A 140 -5.34 -13.08 3.03
N SER A 141 -6.51 -12.47 3.14
CA SER A 141 -7.11 -11.67 2.08
C SER A 141 -7.62 -10.36 2.67
N PHE A 142 -7.17 -9.24 2.14
CA PHE A 142 -7.57 -7.93 2.61
C PHE A 142 -7.59 -6.91 1.47
N THR A 143 -8.31 -5.82 1.69
CA THR A 143 -8.43 -4.74 0.72
C THR A 143 -7.65 -3.53 1.20
N GLN A 144 -6.73 -3.06 0.36
CA GLN A 144 -5.99 -1.82 0.57
C GLN A 144 -6.67 -0.67 -0.19
N ASP A 145 -6.74 0.48 0.46
CA ASP A 145 -7.08 1.77 -0.15
C ASP A 145 -5.85 2.34 -0.84
N ASP A 146 -5.37 1.61 -1.82
CA ASP A 146 -4.08 1.81 -2.42
C ASP A 146 -4.12 2.87 -3.52
N ALA A 147 -3.09 3.67 -3.60
CA ALA A 147 -2.89 4.55 -4.74
C ALA A 147 -1.41 4.70 -5.05
N HIS A 148 -1.14 4.94 -6.30
CA HIS A 148 0.21 5.18 -6.80
C HIS A 148 0.23 6.50 -7.55
N ILE A 149 1.11 7.38 -7.12
CA ILE A 149 1.34 8.69 -7.72
C ILE A 149 2.62 8.59 -8.53
N PHE A 150 2.51 8.83 -9.83
CA PHE A 150 3.65 8.89 -10.74
C PHE A 150 3.94 10.36 -10.98
N CYS A 151 5.10 10.82 -10.55
CA CYS A 151 5.43 12.24 -10.60
C CYS A 151 6.85 12.49 -11.10
N ARG A 152 7.12 13.74 -11.46
CA ARG A 152 8.48 14.16 -11.77
C ARG A 152 9.30 14.27 -10.48
N PRO A 153 10.63 14.12 -10.54
CA PRO A 153 11.49 14.29 -9.36
C PRO A 153 11.27 15.61 -8.61
N ASP A 154 11.00 16.70 -9.33
CA ASP A 154 10.73 18.00 -8.73
C ASP A 154 9.37 18.12 -8.03
N GLN A 155 8.48 17.15 -8.22
CA GLN A 155 7.14 17.10 -7.61
C GLN A 155 7.06 16.22 -6.36
N VAL A 156 8.09 15.43 -6.05
CA VAL A 156 8.04 14.41 -4.99
C VAL A 156 7.65 15.00 -3.64
N LYS A 157 8.29 16.08 -3.24
CA LYS A 157 8.04 16.71 -1.94
C LYS A 157 6.60 17.21 -1.82
N ASP A 158 6.13 17.97 -2.80
CA ASP A 158 4.78 18.53 -2.79
C ASP A 158 3.71 17.42 -2.80
N GLU A 159 3.92 16.38 -3.59
CA GLU A 159 2.99 15.23 -3.63
C GLU A 159 3.01 14.45 -2.31
N PHE A 160 4.17 14.28 -1.70
CA PHE A 160 4.27 13.63 -0.40
C PHE A 160 3.52 14.40 0.68
N LEU A 161 3.70 15.73 0.74
CA LEU A 161 2.99 16.61 1.68
C LEU A 161 1.48 16.57 1.45
N ARG A 162 1.04 16.54 0.20
CA ARG A 162 -0.36 16.40 -0.18
C ARG A 162 -0.98 15.09 0.32
N VAL A 163 -0.23 14.00 0.24
CA VAL A 163 -0.66 12.70 0.80
C VAL A 163 -0.75 12.76 2.33
N MET A 164 0.20 13.41 2.99
CA MET A 164 0.14 13.61 4.45
C MET A 164 -1.15 14.35 4.85
N ASP A 165 -1.58 15.35 4.07
CA ASP A 165 -2.83 16.07 4.30
C ASP A 165 -4.05 15.13 4.20
N ILE A 166 -4.08 14.24 3.21
CA ILE A 166 -5.15 13.24 3.06
C ILE A 166 -5.22 12.32 4.27
N ILE A 167 -4.09 11.81 4.73
CA ILE A 167 -4.03 10.93 5.92
C ILE A 167 -4.51 11.69 7.16
N SER A 168 -4.12 12.94 7.32
CA SER A 168 -4.56 13.79 8.42
C SER A 168 -6.09 13.97 8.41
N ILE A 169 -6.68 14.22 7.26
CA ILE A 169 -8.14 14.33 7.12
C ILE A 169 -8.82 13.03 7.55
N VAL A 170 -8.33 11.89 7.08
CA VAL A 170 -8.88 10.57 7.42
C VAL A 170 -8.82 10.34 8.94
N PHE A 171 -7.67 10.53 9.55
CA PHE A 171 -7.48 10.27 10.98
C PHE A 171 -8.27 11.22 11.87
N GLN A 172 -8.31 12.52 11.54
CA GLN A 172 -9.13 13.49 12.26
C GLN A 172 -10.63 13.17 12.17
N SER A 173 -11.10 12.78 10.99
CA SER A 173 -12.50 12.42 10.79
C SER A 173 -12.93 11.16 11.56
N MET A 174 -11.98 10.29 11.90
CA MET A 174 -12.21 9.07 12.67
C MET A 174 -11.84 9.21 14.15
N ASN A 175 -11.50 10.42 14.60
CA ASN A 175 -11.05 10.72 15.96
C ASN A 175 -9.79 9.94 16.38
N PHE A 176 -8.91 9.60 15.43
CA PHE A 176 -7.62 9.00 15.72
C PHE A 176 -6.59 10.12 15.97
N GLU A 177 -6.66 10.75 17.14
CA GLU A 177 -5.77 11.85 17.52
C GLU A 177 -4.42 11.36 18.06
N ASN A 178 -4.39 10.16 18.62
CA ASN A 178 -3.21 9.57 19.27
C ASN A 178 -2.54 8.54 18.37
N PHE A 179 -2.00 8.99 17.25
CA PHE A 179 -1.18 8.15 16.41
C PHE A 179 0.31 8.46 16.60
N GLU A 180 1.14 7.47 16.34
CA GLU A 180 2.60 7.61 16.31
C GLU A 180 3.07 7.50 14.86
N ALA A 181 3.94 8.40 14.43
CA ALA A 181 4.58 8.32 13.13
C ALA A 181 5.92 7.59 13.24
N GLN A 182 6.20 6.71 12.27
CA GLN A 182 7.43 5.95 12.20
C GLN A 182 8.03 6.06 10.80
N ILE A 183 9.27 6.52 10.73
CA ILE A 183 10.06 6.49 9.49
C ILE A 183 10.77 5.15 9.44
N SER A 184 10.37 4.31 8.50
CA SER A 184 10.89 2.95 8.34
C SER A 184 11.94 2.94 7.24
N LEU A 185 13.19 2.77 7.62
CA LEU A 185 14.35 2.79 6.75
C LEU A 185 14.88 1.38 6.49
N ARG A 186 15.74 1.25 5.48
CA ARG A 186 16.38 -0.03 5.17
C ARG A 186 17.36 -0.44 6.29
N ASP A 187 17.61 -1.74 6.34
CA ASP A 187 18.72 -2.30 7.09
C ASP A 187 19.98 -2.26 6.22
N LYS A 188 20.90 -1.35 6.52
CA LYS A 188 22.13 -1.16 5.74
C LYS A 188 23.10 -2.36 5.80
N GLU A 189 22.93 -3.23 6.78
CA GLU A 189 23.78 -4.43 6.95
C GLU A 189 23.25 -5.62 6.16
N ASN A 190 21.98 -5.61 5.75
CA ASN A 190 21.35 -6.70 5.00
C ASN A 190 20.87 -6.22 3.62
N ARG A 191 21.82 -5.98 2.72
CA ARG A 191 21.53 -5.48 1.37
C ARG A 191 20.71 -6.42 0.49
N THR A 192 20.77 -7.72 0.75
CA THR A 192 20.07 -8.73 -0.05
C THR A 192 18.55 -8.67 0.11
N LYS A 193 18.06 -8.03 1.17
CA LYS A 193 16.64 -7.84 1.44
C LYS A 193 15.98 -6.81 0.51
N TYR A 194 16.78 -5.95 -0.11
CA TYR A 194 16.28 -4.77 -0.84
C TYR A 194 16.71 -4.78 -2.30
N ILE A 195 15.90 -4.13 -3.16
CA ILE A 195 16.23 -3.90 -4.55
C ILE A 195 16.71 -2.45 -4.74
N GLY A 196 17.41 -2.19 -5.84
CA GLY A 196 17.82 -0.86 -6.26
C GLY A 196 19.17 -0.41 -5.71
N SER A 197 19.60 0.75 -6.16
CA SER A 197 20.90 1.33 -5.81
C SER A 197 20.87 2.05 -4.46
N ASP A 198 22.03 2.18 -3.84
CA ASP A 198 22.18 2.99 -2.62
C ASP A 198 21.76 4.44 -2.86
N GLU A 199 22.05 5.00 -4.04
CA GLU A 199 21.64 6.35 -4.41
C GLU A 199 20.11 6.51 -4.40
N ASN A 200 19.38 5.58 -4.99
CA ASN A 200 17.92 5.60 -4.98
C ASN A 200 17.38 5.56 -3.54
N TRP A 201 17.95 4.70 -2.70
CA TRP A 201 17.54 4.61 -1.30
C TRP A 201 17.82 5.89 -0.51
N GLU A 202 19.00 6.49 -0.70
CA GLU A 202 19.36 7.76 -0.04
C GLU A 202 18.44 8.91 -0.45
N ARG A 203 18.11 9.01 -1.72
CA ARG A 203 17.16 10.02 -2.23
C ARG A 203 15.77 9.85 -1.62
N ALA A 204 15.27 8.63 -1.59
CA ALA A 204 13.95 8.32 -1.05
C ALA A 204 13.90 8.55 0.47
N GLU A 205 14.90 8.08 1.20
CA GLU A 205 14.99 8.26 2.66
C GLU A 205 15.07 9.75 3.02
N ARG A 206 15.86 10.52 2.29
CA ARG A 206 15.97 11.97 2.49
C ARG A 206 14.65 12.69 2.24
N ALA A 207 13.93 12.34 1.18
CA ALA A 207 12.65 12.96 0.84
C ALA A 207 11.64 12.79 1.97
N ILE A 208 11.56 11.61 2.59
CA ILE A 208 10.65 11.34 3.70
C ILE A 208 11.03 12.14 4.94
N VAL A 209 12.31 12.16 5.30
CA VAL A 209 12.80 12.89 6.48
C VAL A 209 12.55 14.40 6.33
N GLU A 210 12.87 14.97 5.19
CA GLU A 210 12.65 16.40 4.92
C GLU A 210 11.16 16.76 4.95
N ALA A 211 10.28 15.92 4.40
CA ALA A 211 8.84 16.16 4.44
C ALA A 211 8.28 16.12 5.87
N CYS A 212 8.74 15.20 6.70
CA CYS A 212 8.35 15.13 8.11
C CYS A 212 8.81 16.37 8.89
N GLU A 213 10.03 16.83 8.65
CA GLU A 213 10.56 18.04 9.28
C GLU A 213 9.75 19.28 8.89
N GLU A 214 9.41 19.44 7.62
CA GLU A 214 8.61 20.56 7.13
C GLU A 214 7.21 20.61 7.74
N LYS A 215 6.58 19.45 7.94
CA LYS A 215 5.28 19.36 8.61
C LYS A 215 5.36 19.46 10.15
N GLY A 216 6.57 19.51 10.71
CA GLY A 216 6.75 19.46 12.15
C GLY A 216 6.28 18.14 12.78
N LEU A 217 6.24 17.07 11.99
CA LEU A 217 5.83 15.75 12.44
C LEU A 217 6.99 15.06 13.14
N LYS A 218 6.82 14.73 14.43
CA LYS A 218 7.78 13.94 15.17
C LYS A 218 7.60 12.47 14.81
N ALA A 219 8.61 11.90 14.19
CA ALA A 219 8.59 10.50 13.78
C ALA A 219 9.77 9.76 14.40
N LYS A 220 9.48 8.55 14.89
CA LYS A 220 10.49 7.63 15.37
C LYS A 220 11.13 6.95 14.16
N VAL A 221 12.46 6.86 14.12
CA VAL A 221 13.19 6.16 13.06
C VAL A 221 13.40 4.71 13.45
N GLU A 222 13.00 3.79 12.57
CA GLU A 222 13.23 2.35 12.73
C GLU A 222 13.95 1.81 11.49
N TYR A 223 15.06 1.08 11.73
CA TYR A 223 15.82 0.45 10.67
C TYR A 223 15.33 -0.98 10.43
N GLY A 224 15.37 -1.42 9.18
CA GLY A 224 14.98 -2.77 8.80
C GLY A 224 13.47 -2.96 8.54
N GLU A 225 12.65 -1.93 8.74
CA GLU A 225 11.20 -1.98 8.58
C GLU A 225 10.71 -1.43 7.23
N ALA A 226 11.62 -0.97 6.36
CA ALA A 226 11.27 -0.51 5.03
C ALA A 226 10.74 -1.66 4.16
N ALA A 227 9.91 -1.31 3.15
CA ALA A 227 9.57 -2.25 2.08
C ALA A 227 10.83 -2.62 1.28
N PHE A 228 10.82 -3.74 0.58
CA PHE A 228 12.00 -4.17 -0.19
C PHE A 228 12.35 -3.19 -1.33
N TYR A 229 11.43 -2.35 -1.76
CA TYR A 229 11.59 -1.40 -2.87
C TYR A 229 11.75 0.06 -2.43
N GLY A 230 11.52 0.39 -1.16
CA GLY A 230 11.65 1.77 -0.69
C GLY A 230 11.33 1.98 0.79
N PRO A 231 11.77 3.11 1.34
CA PRO A 231 11.44 3.52 2.69
C PRO A 231 9.99 4.00 2.78
N LYS A 232 9.49 4.06 4.00
CA LYS A 232 8.09 4.46 4.23
C LYS A 232 7.91 5.28 5.50
N LEU A 233 6.85 6.07 5.50
CA LEU A 233 6.30 6.70 6.70
C LEU A 233 5.06 5.93 7.11
N ASP A 234 5.11 5.30 8.27
CA ASP A 234 4.04 4.50 8.84
C ASP A 234 3.32 5.25 9.95
N PHE A 235 2.00 5.11 9.99
CA PHE A 235 1.16 5.66 11.05
C PHE A 235 0.64 4.52 11.91
N MET A 236 1.07 4.52 13.18
CA MET A 236 0.77 3.47 14.15
C MET A 236 -0.35 3.95 15.08
N VAL A 237 -1.37 3.13 15.24
CA VAL A 237 -2.52 3.40 16.12
C VAL A 237 -2.68 2.24 17.10
N LYS A 238 -3.09 2.54 18.32
CA LYS A 238 -3.39 1.52 19.33
C LYS A 238 -4.85 1.08 19.25
N ASP A 239 -5.08 -0.23 19.33
CA ASP A 239 -6.41 -0.77 19.47
C ASP A 239 -6.95 -0.59 20.90
N ALA A 240 -8.19 -1.03 21.14
CA ALA A 240 -8.85 -0.88 22.43
C ALA A 240 -8.16 -1.59 23.60
N ILE A 241 -7.28 -2.55 23.32
CA ILE A 241 -6.50 -3.28 24.32
C ILE A 241 -5.03 -2.87 24.35
N GLY A 242 -4.70 -1.75 23.70
CA GLY A 242 -3.37 -1.13 23.74
C GLY A 242 -2.33 -1.70 22.78
N ARG A 243 -2.70 -2.63 21.88
CA ARG A 243 -1.78 -3.13 20.85
C ARG A 243 -1.60 -2.12 19.74
N ARG A 244 -0.36 -1.96 19.27
CA ARG A 244 0.00 -1.06 18.18
C ARG A 244 -0.22 -1.76 16.83
N TRP A 245 -0.90 -1.07 15.93
CA TRP A 245 -1.13 -1.53 14.56
C TRP A 245 -0.75 -0.45 13.57
N GLN A 246 -0.04 -0.84 12.53
CA GLN A 246 0.18 0.03 11.38
C GLN A 246 -1.13 0.15 10.62
N LEU A 247 -1.59 1.38 10.42
CA LEU A 247 -2.73 1.70 9.56
C LEU A 247 -2.23 2.38 8.29
N GLY A 248 -2.12 3.69 8.27
CA GLY A 248 -1.69 4.43 7.09
C GLY A 248 -0.22 4.29 6.77
N THR A 249 0.12 4.42 5.50
CA THR A 249 1.50 4.39 5.02
C THR A 249 1.68 5.26 3.79
N ILE A 250 2.87 5.85 3.67
CA ILE A 250 3.34 6.57 2.47
C ILE A 250 4.75 6.06 2.17
N GLN A 251 5.00 5.71 0.91
CA GLN A 251 6.30 5.21 0.46
C GLN A 251 6.80 6.03 -0.71
N VAL A 252 8.11 6.31 -0.74
CA VAL A 252 8.78 6.93 -1.89
C VAL A 252 9.61 5.86 -2.57
N ASP A 253 9.43 5.72 -3.87
CA ASP A 253 9.97 4.62 -4.65
C ASP A 253 10.64 5.10 -5.93
N TYR A 254 11.97 4.98 -5.98
CA TYR A 254 12.79 5.21 -7.16
C TYR A 254 13.13 3.90 -7.90
N ASN A 255 12.72 2.76 -7.37
CA ASN A 255 13.17 1.44 -7.84
C ASN A 255 12.20 0.77 -8.82
N LEU A 256 10.90 0.70 -8.50
CA LEU A 256 9.92 0.10 -9.41
C LEU A 256 9.82 0.85 -10.75
N PRO A 257 9.89 2.20 -10.79
CA PRO A 257 9.95 2.89 -12.09
C PRO A 257 11.09 2.43 -12.99
N GLU A 258 12.27 2.18 -12.44
CA GLU A 258 13.41 1.63 -13.21
C GLU A 258 13.14 0.21 -13.66
N ARG A 259 12.63 -0.65 -12.77
CA ARG A 259 12.38 -2.06 -13.08
C ARG A 259 11.33 -2.25 -14.18
N PHE A 260 10.30 -1.40 -14.19
CA PHE A 260 9.26 -1.40 -15.23
C PHE A 260 9.61 -0.53 -16.44
N GLU A 261 10.78 0.13 -16.41
CA GLU A 261 11.22 1.03 -17.48
C GLU A 261 10.17 2.11 -17.78
N LEU A 262 9.60 2.72 -16.73
CA LEU A 262 8.63 3.79 -16.87
C LEU A 262 9.33 5.06 -17.35
N GLU A 263 8.67 5.79 -18.26
CA GLU A 263 9.23 6.99 -18.87
C GLU A 263 8.16 8.07 -19.04
N TYR A 264 8.60 9.32 -19.08
CA TYR A 264 7.82 10.45 -19.61
C TYR A 264 8.69 11.34 -20.44
N VAL A 265 8.08 12.05 -21.39
CA VAL A 265 8.79 13.05 -22.19
C VAL A 265 8.76 14.38 -21.45
N GLY A 266 9.92 14.92 -21.15
CA GLY A 266 10.08 16.19 -20.45
C GLY A 266 9.87 17.40 -21.35
N GLU A 267 9.93 18.59 -20.75
CA GLU A 267 9.88 19.87 -21.46
C GLU A 267 11.05 20.01 -22.45
N ASP A 268 12.17 19.39 -22.14
CA ASP A 268 13.36 19.28 -22.99
C ASP A 268 13.21 18.31 -24.16
N ASN A 269 12.04 17.73 -24.33
CA ASN A 269 11.72 16.71 -25.34
C ASN A 269 12.55 15.42 -25.22
N GLN A 270 13.13 15.18 -24.03
CA GLN A 270 13.89 13.96 -23.71
C GLN A 270 13.08 13.05 -22.81
N LYS A 271 13.44 11.76 -22.81
CA LYS A 271 12.83 10.76 -21.93
C LYS A 271 13.44 10.86 -20.52
N HIS A 272 12.56 10.83 -19.53
CA HIS A 272 12.93 10.90 -18.12
C HIS A 272 12.24 9.79 -17.34
N ARG A 273 12.77 9.47 -16.16
CA ARG A 273 12.22 8.46 -15.25
C ARG A 273 11.31 9.13 -14.22
N PRO A 274 10.03 8.72 -14.11
CA PRO A 274 9.18 9.21 -13.02
C PRO A 274 9.58 8.60 -11.70
N VAL A 275 9.11 9.21 -10.62
CA VAL A 275 9.18 8.68 -9.25
C VAL A 275 7.80 8.21 -8.86
N MET A 276 7.71 7.12 -8.09
CA MET A 276 6.44 6.64 -7.55
C MET A 276 6.31 7.00 -6.08
N ILE A 277 5.09 7.38 -5.69
CA ILE A 277 4.70 7.46 -4.30
C ILE A 277 3.56 6.46 -4.10
N HIS A 278 3.68 5.59 -3.11
CA HIS A 278 2.65 4.63 -2.72
C HIS A 278 1.97 5.16 -1.47
N ARG A 279 0.64 5.13 -1.44
CA ARG A 279 -0.07 5.55 -0.23
C ARG A 279 -1.31 4.69 0.04
N ALA A 280 -1.59 4.47 1.31
CA ALA A 280 -2.79 3.82 1.79
C ALA A 280 -3.19 4.46 3.14
N PRO A 281 -4.14 5.42 3.17
CA PRO A 281 -4.53 6.11 4.39
C PRO A 281 -5.15 5.18 5.45
N PHE A 282 -6.06 4.30 5.06
CA PHE A 282 -6.59 3.26 5.97
C PHE A 282 -5.59 2.12 6.17
N GLY A 283 -4.81 1.81 5.16
CA GLY A 283 -3.89 0.68 5.09
C GLY A 283 -4.60 -0.58 4.62
N SER A 284 -5.23 -1.30 5.53
CA SER A 284 -6.12 -2.43 5.26
C SER A 284 -7.51 -2.07 5.78
N MET A 285 -8.54 -2.22 4.95
CA MET A 285 -9.91 -1.97 5.36
C MET A 285 -10.31 -2.85 6.55
N GLU A 286 -9.87 -4.10 6.53
CA GLU A 286 -10.12 -5.08 7.59
C GLU A 286 -9.49 -4.64 8.91
N ARG A 287 -8.20 -4.32 8.91
CA ARG A 287 -7.48 -3.87 10.09
C ARG A 287 -8.03 -2.53 10.60
N PHE A 288 -8.32 -1.62 9.70
CA PHE A 288 -8.88 -0.31 10.05
C PHE A 288 -10.22 -0.46 10.79
N VAL A 289 -11.13 -1.29 10.27
CA VAL A 289 -12.41 -1.57 10.93
C VAL A 289 -12.19 -2.22 12.29
N ALA A 290 -11.25 -3.15 12.41
CA ALA A 290 -10.92 -3.78 13.69
C ALA A 290 -10.49 -2.77 14.75
N VAL A 291 -9.73 -1.77 14.38
CA VAL A 291 -9.26 -0.71 15.30
C VAL A 291 -10.37 0.30 15.57
N LEU A 292 -11.23 0.57 14.59
CA LEU A 292 -12.31 1.56 14.69
C LEU A 292 -13.41 1.12 15.65
N ILE A 293 -13.83 -0.16 15.62
CA ILE A 293 -14.90 -0.68 16.47
C ILE A 293 -14.40 -1.10 17.84
#